data_933fd9ae00d52d925fde0a8126f246a3
#
_entry.id   933fd9ae00d52d925fde0a8126f246a3
#
_cell.length_a   1.000
_cell.length_b   1.000
_cell.length_c   1.000
_cell.angle_alpha   90.00
_cell.angle_beta   90.00
_cell.angle_gamma   90.00
#
_symmetry.space_group_name_H-M   'P 1'
#
loop_
_entity.id
_entity.type
_entity.pdbx_description
1 polymer ?
#
loop_
_entity_poly.entity_id
_entity_poly.type
_entity_poly.pdbx_seq_one_letter_code
_entity_poly.pdbx_strand_id
1 'polypeptide(L)'
;MYLDIDLGTSALKVILIDDDQNLLGEKNIPLEVNRPQTLFSEQSPEEWWNALEQAICSLKSETDLSGLKGIGLSGQMHGAVLLDEKGEVLRPAILWNDGRSGKECLELEETEPELRVITGNLAMPGFTAPKLLWVHKHEPQIFKQIHKVLLPKDYLRFKLSGETISDRSDSAGTLWLDTEKREWSKQMLSATHLSKDQMPTLVEGSEPGAQLLSLIHISE
;
A
#
# COMPACT_ATOMS: atom_id res chain seq x y z
N MET A 1 2.55 15.46 -20.41
CA MET A 1 3.35 14.30 -19.97
C MET A 1 2.77 13.68 -18.71
N TYR A 2 3.06 12.42 -18.44
CA TYR A 2 2.56 11.66 -17.30
C TYR A 2 3.71 10.91 -16.64
N LEU A 3 3.66 10.78 -15.33
CA LEU A 3 4.60 10.00 -14.54
C LEU A 3 3.91 8.72 -14.07
N ASP A 4 4.53 7.56 -14.26
CA ASP A 4 4.09 6.31 -13.66
C ASP A 4 5.12 5.84 -12.63
N ILE A 5 4.63 5.42 -11.46
CA ILE A 5 5.43 4.96 -10.33
C ILE A 5 5.00 3.53 -10.01
N ASP A 6 5.90 2.57 -10.20
CA ASP A 6 5.71 1.18 -9.84
C ASP A 6 6.59 0.82 -8.63
N LEU A 7 5.96 0.61 -7.49
CA LEU A 7 6.61 0.17 -6.27
C LEU A 7 6.71 -1.35 -6.23
N GLY A 8 7.69 -1.93 -6.89
CA GLY A 8 7.97 -3.36 -6.81
C GLY A 8 8.62 -3.77 -5.49
N THR A 9 8.80 -5.08 -5.29
CA THR A 9 9.44 -5.62 -4.07
C THR A 9 10.96 -5.41 -4.07
N SER A 10 11.60 -5.52 -5.23
CA SER A 10 13.06 -5.43 -5.37
C SER A 10 13.56 -4.09 -5.90
N ALA A 11 12.68 -3.26 -6.41
CA ALA A 11 12.99 -1.93 -6.91
C ALA A 11 11.74 -1.06 -7.01
N LEU A 12 11.92 0.26 -6.90
CA LEU A 12 10.95 1.26 -7.31
C LEU A 12 11.32 1.73 -8.72
N LYS A 13 10.38 1.63 -9.64
CA LYS A 13 10.54 2.09 -11.01
C LYS A 13 9.68 3.33 -11.25
N VAL A 14 10.27 4.33 -11.92
CA VAL A 14 9.56 5.55 -12.34
C VAL A 14 9.78 5.74 -13.83
N ILE A 15 8.72 5.94 -14.59
CA ILE A 15 8.77 6.29 -16.01
C ILE A 15 8.05 7.61 -16.26
N LEU A 16 8.60 8.39 -17.17
CA LEU A 16 8.01 9.63 -17.68
C LEU A 16 7.69 9.46 -19.16
N ILE A 17 6.44 9.71 -19.53
CA ILE A 17 5.98 9.61 -20.93
C ILE A 17 5.33 10.92 -21.38
N ASP A 18 5.36 11.18 -22.69
CA ASP A 18 4.61 12.27 -23.30
C ASP A 18 3.14 11.89 -23.62
N ASP A 19 2.40 12.80 -24.27
CA ASP A 19 1.00 12.57 -24.64
C ASP A 19 0.86 11.52 -25.78
N ASP A 20 1.92 11.25 -26.53
CA ASP A 20 2.00 10.22 -27.57
C ASP A 20 2.55 8.88 -27.05
N GLN A 21 2.74 8.76 -25.72
CA GLN A 21 3.27 7.59 -25.02
C GLN A 21 4.76 7.29 -25.34
N ASN A 22 5.52 8.26 -25.84
CA ASN A 22 6.96 8.10 -25.98
C ASN A 22 7.64 8.22 -24.61
N LEU A 23 8.62 7.36 -24.36
CA LEU A 23 9.40 7.38 -23.13
C LEU A 23 10.34 8.60 -23.14
N LEU A 24 10.16 9.49 -22.15
CA LEU A 24 11.00 10.69 -21.97
C LEU A 24 12.10 10.45 -20.92
N GLY A 25 11.88 9.54 -19.98
CA GLY A 25 12.86 9.20 -18.94
C GLY A 25 12.42 7.99 -18.12
N GLU A 26 13.41 7.30 -17.55
CA GLU A 26 13.21 6.13 -16.70
C GLU A 26 14.22 6.13 -15.56
N LYS A 27 13.78 5.79 -14.37
CA LYS A 27 14.63 5.53 -13.19
C LYS A 27 14.21 4.24 -12.52
N ASN A 28 15.20 3.50 -12.03
CA ASN A 28 15.02 2.26 -11.32
C ASN A 28 15.93 2.26 -10.09
N ILE A 29 15.31 2.34 -8.90
CA ILE A 29 16.01 2.43 -7.62
C ILE A 29 15.85 1.09 -6.89
N PRO A 30 16.92 0.35 -6.61
CA PRO A 30 16.84 -0.92 -5.92
C PRO A 30 16.33 -0.76 -4.50
N LEU A 31 15.57 -1.75 -4.04
CA LEU A 31 15.04 -1.85 -2.68
C LEU A 31 15.49 -3.16 -2.03
N GLU A 32 15.79 -3.12 -0.74
CA GLU A 32 16.16 -4.28 0.03
C GLU A 32 14.97 -4.86 0.79
N VAL A 33 14.92 -6.19 0.89
CA VAL A 33 13.92 -6.91 1.70
C VAL A 33 14.61 -7.43 2.95
N ASN A 34 14.12 -7.01 4.11
CA ASN A 34 14.59 -7.50 5.39
C ASN A 34 13.87 -8.82 5.76
N ARG A 35 14.63 -9.82 6.19
CA ARG A 35 14.13 -11.12 6.65
C ARG A 35 14.67 -11.44 8.04
N PRO A 36 14.13 -10.78 9.10
CA PRO A 36 14.67 -10.89 10.44
C PRO A 36 14.53 -12.29 11.05
N GLN A 37 13.57 -13.08 10.57
CA GLN A 37 13.30 -14.45 11.02
C GLN A 37 12.80 -15.32 9.86
N THR A 38 12.74 -16.63 10.08
CA THR A 38 12.11 -17.55 9.13
C THR A 38 10.66 -17.15 8.90
N LEU A 39 10.19 -17.15 7.64
CA LEU A 39 8.90 -16.72 7.15
C LEU A 39 8.63 -15.20 7.20
N PHE A 40 9.51 -14.40 7.79
CA PHE A 40 9.34 -12.95 7.83
C PHE A 40 9.89 -12.30 6.55
N SER A 41 9.16 -11.31 6.06
CA SER A 41 9.55 -10.50 4.90
C SER A 41 9.00 -9.09 5.10
N GLU A 42 9.89 -8.12 5.27
CA GLU A 42 9.55 -6.74 5.66
C GLU A 42 10.33 -5.72 4.84
N GLN A 43 9.76 -4.53 4.68
CA GLN A 43 10.45 -3.34 4.15
C GLN A 43 10.05 -2.10 4.94
N SER A 44 10.95 -1.12 5.02
CA SER A 44 10.61 0.21 5.55
C SER A 44 9.83 1.02 4.50
N PRO A 45 8.62 1.51 4.80
CA PRO A 45 7.92 2.43 3.90
C PRO A 45 8.68 3.74 3.64
N GLU A 46 9.53 4.16 4.58
CA GLU A 46 10.37 5.35 4.40
C GLU A 46 11.44 5.13 3.32
N GLU A 47 11.98 3.91 3.20
CA GLU A 47 12.91 3.58 2.10
C GLU A 47 12.23 3.68 0.73
N TRP A 48 10.94 3.34 0.62
CA TRP A 48 10.18 3.52 -0.60
C TRP A 48 10.03 5.00 -0.96
N TRP A 49 9.75 5.84 0.06
CA TRP A 49 9.65 7.27 -0.13
C TRP A 49 10.98 7.89 -0.57
N ASN A 50 12.08 7.55 0.12
CA ASN A 50 13.43 8.00 -0.24
C ASN A 50 13.82 7.58 -1.67
N ALA A 51 13.47 6.35 -2.08
CA ALA A 51 13.71 5.86 -3.43
C ALA A 51 12.91 6.66 -4.47
N LEU A 52 11.64 7.02 -4.15
CA LEU A 52 10.82 7.87 -5.01
C LEU A 52 11.40 9.28 -5.13
N GLU A 53 11.81 9.89 -4.04
CA GLU A 53 12.46 11.22 -4.03
C GLU A 53 13.73 11.20 -4.89
N GLN A 54 14.58 10.18 -4.72
CA GLN A 54 15.80 10.02 -5.52
C GLN A 54 15.48 9.90 -7.01
N ALA A 55 14.47 9.09 -7.38
CA ALA A 55 14.07 8.90 -8.76
C ALA A 55 13.55 10.21 -9.39
N ILE A 56 12.69 10.94 -8.67
CA ILE A 56 12.13 12.21 -9.13
C ILE A 56 13.21 13.29 -9.26
N CYS A 57 14.10 13.42 -8.26
CA CYS A 57 15.21 14.36 -8.32
C CYS A 57 16.13 14.08 -9.53
N SER A 58 16.41 12.81 -9.80
CA SER A 58 17.22 12.42 -10.98
C SER A 58 16.50 12.77 -12.29
N LEU A 59 15.19 12.50 -12.40
CA LEU A 59 14.41 12.89 -13.59
C LEU A 59 14.37 14.41 -13.79
N LYS A 60 14.16 15.19 -12.71
CA LYS A 60 14.17 16.67 -12.77
C LYS A 60 15.50 17.26 -13.27
N SER A 61 16.61 16.58 -13.02
CA SER A 61 17.92 17.03 -13.54
C SER A 61 18.09 16.82 -15.06
N GLU A 62 17.29 15.96 -15.65
CA GLU A 62 17.36 15.58 -17.07
C GLU A 62 16.20 16.16 -17.89
N THR A 63 15.04 16.40 -17.27
CA THR A 63 13.81 16.78 -17.95
C THR A 63 13.01 17.78 -17.11
N ASP A 64 12.46 18.82 -17.75
CA ASP A 64 11.55 19.75 -17.11
C ASP A 64 10.18 19.06 -16.85
N LEU A 65 9.81 18.92 -15.58
CA LEU A 65 8.55 18.31 -15.13
C LEU A 65 7.38 19.31 -15.00
N SER A 66 7.55 20.59 -15.36
CA SER A 66 6.51 21.62 -15.21
C SER A 66 5.24 21.33 -16.04
N GLY A 67 5.35 20.51 -17.10
CA GLY A 67 4.25 20.05 -17.92
C GLY A 67 3.57 18.75 -17.46
N LEU A 68 3.82 18.29 -16.20
CA LEU A 68 3.21 17.07 -15.68
C LEU A 68 1.70 17.25 -15.49
N LYS A 69 0.91 16.35 -16.09
CA LYS A 69 -0.57 16.38 -16.08
C LYS A 69 -1.17 15.38 -15.09
N GLY A 70 -0.44 14.31 -14.78
CA GLY A 70 -0.92 13.28 -13.88
C GLY A 70 0.17 12.30 -13.46
N ILE A 71 -0.08 11.60 -12.35
CA ILE A 71 0.76 10.55 -11.79
C ILE A 71 -0.07 9.28 -11.67
N GLY A 72 0.39 8.19 -12.29
CA GLY A 72 -0.10 6.83 -12.08
C GLY A 72 0.70 6.15 -10.97
N LEU A 73 0.01 5.32 -10.17
CA LEU A 73 0.61 4.54 -9.10
C LEU A 73 0.26 3.07 -9.24
N SER A 74 1.25 2.22 -9.30
CA SER A 74 1.16 0.77 -9.17
C SER A 74 2.16 0.24 -8.14
N GLY A 75 2.09 -1.02 -7.78
CA GLY A 75 3.08 -1.60 -6.89
C GLY A 75 2.73 -2.98 -6.35
N GLN A 76 3.61 -3.50 -5.49
CA GLN A 76 3.41 -4.76 -4.79
C GLN A 76 2.13 -4.73 -3.95
N MET A 77 1.31 -5.78 -4.10
CA MET A 77 0.03 -5.93 -3.43
C MET A 77 0.19 -6.33 -1.95
N HIS A 78 -0.89 -6.24 -1.19
CA HIS A 78 -1.11 -6.87 0.12
C HIS A 78 -0.20 -6.42 1.26
N GLY A 79 0.82 -5.60 1.03
CA GLY A 79 1.70 -5.09 2.09
C GLY A 79 0.90 -4.31 3.14
N ALA A 80 1.21 -4.51 4.42
CA ALA A 80 0.52 -3.83 5.50
C ALA A 80 1.37 -2.66 6.02
N VAL A 81 1.00 -1.43 5.66
CA VAL A 81 1.58 -0.19 6.21
C VAL A 81 0.66 0.34 7.29
N LEU A 82 1.17 0.45 8.51
CA LEU A 82 0.41 0.86 9.69
C LEU A 82 0.85 2.27 10.10
N LEU A 83 -0.11 3.21 10.14
CA LEU A 83 0.13 4.60 10.49
C LEU A 83 -0.54 4.96 11.81
N ASP A 84 0.11 5.80 12.59
CA ASP A 84 -0.46 6.44 13.78
C ASP A 84 -1.35 7.64 13.41
N GLU A 85 -1.88 8.34 14.43
CA GLU A 85 -2.74 9.52 14.26
C GLU A 85 -2.03 10.70 13.56
N LYS A 86 -0.70 10.74 13.61
CA LYS A 86 0.11 11.78 12.95
C LYS A 86 0.51 11.41 11.53
N GLY A 87 0.18 10.18 11.08
CA GLY A 87 0.59 9.63 9.79
C GLY A 87 2.01 9.04 9.79
N GLU A 88 2.60 8.84 10.98
CA GLU A 88 3.91 8.21 11.12
C GLU A 88 3.80 6.69 11.05
N VAL A 89 4.81 6.06 10.46
CA VAL A 89 4.87 4.60 10.30
C VAL A 89 5.19 3.93 11.63
N LEU A 90 4.31 3.05 12.08
CA LEU A 90 4.45 2.36 13.36
C LEU A 90 5.47 1.22 13.38
N ARG A 91 5.71 0.60 12.21
CA ARG A 91 6.64 -0.53 12.03
C ARG A 91 6.95 -0.76 10.54
N PRO A 92 8.01 -1.53 10.22
CA PRO A 92 8.23 -1.99 8.85
C PRO A 92 7.00 -2.72 8.28
N ALA A 93 6.68 -2.48 7.01
CA ALA A 93 5.56 -3.11 6.33
C ALA A 93 5.76 -4.63 6.20
N ILE A 94 4.75 -5.43 6.56
CA ILE A 94 4.74 -6.87 6.35
C ILE A 94 4.34 -7.13 4.88
N LEU A 95 5.24 -7.74 4.10
CA LEU A 95 5.08 -7.87 2.66
C LEU A 95 4.15 -9.04 2.25
N TRP A 96 3.81 -9.10 0.97
CA TRP A 96 2.94 -10.11 0.36
C TRP A 96 3.52 -11.54 0.44
N ASN A 97 4.85 -11.67 0.45
CA ASN A 97 5.56 -12.95 0.53
C ASN A 97 5.96 -13.34 1.97
N ASP A 98 5.37 -12.67 2.96
CA ASP A 98 5.52 -13.01 4.38
C ASP A 98 4.60 -14.16 4.76
N GLY A 99 5.13 -15.13 5.51
CA GLY A 99 4.39 -16.35 5.88
C GLY A 99 4.01 -16.43 7.36
N ARG A 100 4.30 -15.39 8.19
CA ARG A 100 4.13 -15.44 9.65
C ARG A 100 2.69 -15.67 10.10
N SER A 101 1.70 -15.18 9.36
CA SER A 101 0.27 -15.18 9.73
C SER A 101 -0.50 -16.44 9.30
N GLY A 102 0.19 -17.57 9.08
CA GLY A 102 -0.45 -18.81 8.67
C GLY A 102 -1.49 -19.35 9.65
N LYS A 103 -1.28 -19.17 10.97
CA LYS A 103 -2.27 -19.58 11.99
C LYS A 103 -3.49 -18.68 11.99
N GLU A 104 -3.30 -17.39 11.76
CA GLU A 104 -4.36 -16.39 11.65
C GLU A 104 -5.26 -16.62 10.43
N CYS A 105 -4.72 -17.20 9.35
CA CYS A 105 -5.53 -17.62 8.20
C CYS A 105 -6.52 -18.72 8.59
N LEU A 106 -6.07 -19.75 9.30
CA LEU A 106 -6.94 -20.84 9.77
C LEU A 106 -8.02 -20.33 10.71
N GLU A 107 -7.66 -19.45 11.61
CA GLU A 107 -8.61 -18.83 12.54
C GLU A 107 -9.66 -17.97 11.81
N LEU A 108 -9.27 -17.15 10.82
CA LEU A 108 -10.22 -16.38 10.04
C LEU A 108 -11.19 -17.27 9.26
N GLU A 109 -10.70 -18.36 8.66
CA GLU A 109 -11.56 -19.32 7.95
C GLU A 109 -12.53 -20.05 8.90
N GLU A 110 -12.12 -20.31 10.14
CA GLU A 110 -12.97 -20.95 11.16
C GLU A 110 -14.00 -19.98 11.76
N THR A 111 -13.60 -18.75 12.06
CA THR A 111 -14.46 -17.76 12.74
C THR A 111 -15.38 -17.02 11.80
N GLU A 112 -15.01 -16.92 10.51
CA GLU A 112 -15.76 -16.19 9.47
C GLU A 112 -16.14 -17.12 8.29
N PRO A 113 -17.17 -17.98 8.44
CA PRO A 113 -17.57 -18.93 7.40
C PRO A 113 -17.95 -18.29 6.06
N GLU A 114 -18.37 -17.01 6.08
CA GLU A 114 -18.71 -16.24 4.88
C GLU A 114 -17.53 -15.51 4.25
N LEU A 115 -16.32 -15.64 4.81
CA LEU A 115 -15.11 -14.95 4.32
C LEU A 115 -14.97 -15.09 2.80
N ARG A 116 -15.06 -16.32 2.28
CA ARG A 116 -14.87 -16.58 0.85
C ARG A 116 -15.97 -16.01 -0.03
N VAL A 117 -17.19 -15.95 0.49
CA VAL A 117 -18.33 -15.35 -0.24
C VAL A 117 -18.17 -13.84 -0.30
N ILE A 118 -17.81 -13.21 0.83
CA ILE A 118 -17.66 -11.76 0.92
C ILE A 118 -16.46 -11.28 0.10
N THR A 119 -15.32 -11.96 0.24
CA THR A 119 -14.04 -11.46 -0.31
C THR A 119 -13.68 -12.06 -1.67
N GLY A 120 -14.37 -13.13 -2.10
CA GLY A 120 -14.02 -13.89 -3.30
C GLY A 120 -12.72 -14.69 -3.19
N ASN A 121 -12.11 -14.78 -1.99
CA ASN A 121 -10.81 -15.39 -1.75
C ASN A 121 -10.83 -16.29 -0.51
N LEU A 122 -9.88 -17.21 -0.43
CA LEU A 122 -9.55 -17.91 0.80
C LEU A 122 -8.46 -17.12 1.57
N ALA A 123 -8.37 -17.31 2.89
CA ALA A 123 -7.34 -16.64 3.68
C ALA A 123 -5.96 -17.25 3.40
N MET A 124 -4.99 -16.41 3.00
CA MET A 124 -3.59 -16.78 2.82
C MET A 124 -2.66 -15.80 3.54
N PRO A 125 -1.49 -16.23 4.02
CA PRO A 125 -0.57 -15.37 4.79
C PRO A 125 -0.12 -14.12 4.02
N GLY A 126 -0.09 -14.19 2.69
CA GLY A 126 0.24 -13.06 1.84
C GLY A 126 -0.78 -11.91 1.87
N PHE A 127 -2.04 -12.16 2.18
CA PHE A 127 -3.08 -11.13 2.26
C PHE A 127 -2.94 -10.23 3.50
N THR A 128 -3.59 -9.06 3.48
CA THR A 128 -3.41 -8.03 4.50
C THR A 128 -4.08 -8.37 5.83
N ALA A 129 -5.33 -8.85 5.82
CA ALA A 129 -6.12 -9.12 7.02
C ALA A 129 -5.46 -10.09 8.01
N PRO A 130 -4.92 -11.26 7.59
CA PRO A 130 -4.24 -12.17 8.51
C PRO A 130 -3.02 -11.55 9.20
N LYS A 131 -2.30 -10.64 8.51
CA LYS A 131 -1.15 -9.92 9.07
C LYS A 131 -1.59 -9.01 10.21
N LEU A 132 -2.72 -8.31 10.06
CA LEU A 132 -3.25 -7.43 11.11
C LEU A 132 -3.73 -8.23 12.32
N LEU A 133 -4.33 -9.41 12.11
CA LEU A 133 -4.68 -10.31 13.21
C LEU A 133 -3.42 -10.81 13.93
N TRP A 134 -2.34 -11.10 13.18
CA TRP A 134 -1.04 -11.42 13.76
C TRP A 134 -0.47 -10.24 14.59
N VAL A 135 -0.50 -9.02 14.07
CA VAL A 135 -0.04 -7.81 14.80
C VAL A 135 -0.86 -7.60 16.06
N HIS A 136 -2.20 -7.77 16.00
CA HIS A 136 -3.07 -7.69 17.19
C HIS A 136 -2.61 -8.62 18.31
N LYS A 137 -2.22 -9.86 17.99
CA LYS A 137 -1.82 -10.88 18.98
C LYS A 137 -0.37 -10.72 19.47
N HIS A 138 0.55 -10.39 18.57
CA HIS A 138 1.98 -10.44 18.84
C HIS A 138 2.60 -9.07 19.12
N GLU A 139 1.98 -8.00 18.63
CA GLU A 139 2.43 -6.61 18.78
C GLU A 139 1.27 -5.70 19.27
N PRO A 140 0.58 -6.05 20.39
CA PRO A 140 -0.65 -5.35 20.80
C PRO A 140 -0.45 -3.86 21.11
N GLN A 141 0.77 -3.44 21.43
CA GLN A 141 1.06 -2.03 21.68
C GLN A 141 1.14 -1.23 20.36
N ILE A 142 1.60 -1.85 19.28
CA ILE A 142 1.57 -1.27 17.94
C ILE A 142 0.12 -1.24 17.44
N PHE A 143 -0.60 -2.37 17.57
CA PHE A 143 -1.99 -2.48 17.11
C PHE A 143 -2.90 -1.38 17.69
N LYS A 144 -2.75 -1.06 18.97
CA LYS A 144 -3.55 -0.01 19.65
C LYS A 144 -3.31 1.40 19.11
N GLN A 145 -2.19 1.66 18.44
CA GLN A 145 -1.84 2.96 17.89
C GLN A 145 -2.26 3.11 16.43
N ILE A 146 -2.76 2.04 15.79
CA ILE A 146 -3.15 2.08 14.39
C ILE A 146 -4.31 3.05 14.19
N HIS A 147 -4.03 4.13 13.47
CA HIS A 147 -5.03 5.09 13.01
C HIS A 147 -5.44 4.81 11.56
N LYS A 148 -4.49 4.41 10.69
CA LYS A 148 -4.75 4.03 9.30
C LYS A 148 -3.95 2.79 8.90
N VAL A 149 -4.57 1.97 8.02
CA VAL A 149 -3.91 0.85 7.33
C VAL A 149 -3.92 1.14 5.84
N LEU A 150 -2.74 1.16 5.24
CA LEU A 150 -2.56 1.45 3.81
C LEU A 150 -1.85 0.28 3.11
N LEU A 151 -2.07 0.15 1.80
CA LEU A 151 -1.25 -0.68 0.93
C LEU A 151 0.03 0.08 0.52
N PRO A 152 1.08 -0.60 0.01
CA PRO A 152 2.35 0.04 -0.28
C PRO A 152 2.25 1.25 -1.21
N LYS A 153 1.55 1.13 -2.36
CA LYS A 153 1.36 2.25 -3.28
C LYS A 153 0.49 3.37 -2.68
N ASP A 154 -0.46 3.01 -1.79
CA ASP A 154 -1.35 3.99 -1.16
C ASP A 154 -0.59 4.82 -0.12
N TYR A 155 0.46 4.25 0.51
CA TYR A 155 1.38 5.00 1.34
C TYR A 155 2.15 6.06 0.51
N LEU A 156 2.65 5.71 -0.67
CA LEU A 156 3.28 6.70 -1.56
C LEU A 156 2.29 7.77 -1.99
N ARG A 157 1.03 7.40 -2.28
CA ARG A 157 -0.05 8.37 -2.57
C ARG A 157 -0.28 9.30 -1.38
N PHE A 158 -0.37 8.77 -0.17
CA PHE A 158 -0.52 9.55 1.05
C PHE A 158 0.64 10.56 1.21
N LYS A 159 1.88 10.13 1.03
CA LYS A 159 3.06 11.02 1.07
C LYS A 159 3.01 12.12 0.00
N LEU A 160 2.51 11.82 -1.19
CA LEU A 160 2.39 12.76 -2.32
C LEU A 160 1.22 13.75 -2.16
N SER A 161 0.14 13.37 -1.47
CA SER A 161 -1.12 14.12 -1.49
C SER A 161 -1.66 14.51 -0.11
N GLY A 162 -1.23 13.87 0.96
CA GLY A 162 -1.83 13.97 2.29
C GLY A 162 -3.14 13.18 2.44
N GLU A 163 -3.63 12.52 1.37
CA GLU A 163 -4.93 11.84 1.35
C GLU A 163 -4.78 10.33 1.49
N THR A 164 -5.57 9.72 2.38
CA THR A 164 -5.61 8.26 2.55
C THR A 164 -6.66 7.66 1.61
N ILE A 165 -6.22 7.19 0.45
CA ILE A 165 -7.06 6.67 -0.63
C ILE A 165 -6.49 5.33 -1.12
N SER A 166 -7.38 4.40 -1.46
CA SER A 166 -7.05 3.13 -2.12
C SER A 166 -8.01 2.86 -3.28
N ASP A 167 -7.56 2.11 -4.27
CA ASP A 167 -8.47 1.65 -5.32
C ASP A 167 -9.11 0.30 -4.94
N ARG A 168 -10.33 0.07 -5.48
CA ARG A 168 -11.12 -1.13 -5.18
C ARG A 168 -10.46 -2.41 -5.68
N SER A 169 -9.66 -2.33 -6.75
CA SER A 169 -9.00 -3.49 -7.33
C SER A 169 -7.95 -4.07 -6.38
N ASP A 170 -7.02 -3.24 -5.90
CA ASP A 170 -5.98 -3.65 -4.96
C ASP A 170 -6.56 -3.93 -3.56
N SER A 171 -7.57 -3.14 -3.15
CA SER A 171 -8.28 -3.34 -1.88
C SER A 171 -8.98 -4.70 -1.78
N ALA A 172 -9.38 -5.32 -2.90
CA ALA A 172 -9.96 -6.67 -2.91
C ALA A 172 -8.97 -7.71 -2.35
N GLY A 173 -7.67 -7.52 -2.55
CA GLY A 173 -6.63 -8.38 -1.99
C GLY A 173 -6.33 -8.17 -0.50
N THR A 174 -7.04 -7.28 0.19
CA THR A 174 -6.88 -7.10 1.64
C THR A 174 -7.60 -8.15 2.47
N LEU A 175 -8.61 -8.83 1.94
CA LEU A 175 -9.62 -9.65 2.61
C LEU A 175 -10.57 -8.84 3.50
N TRP A 176 -10.69 -7.54 3.27
CA TRP A 176 -11.68 -6.67 3.95
C TRP A 176 -12.72 -6.09 3.00
N LEU A 177 -12.47 -6.13 1.69
CA LEU A 177 -13.42 -5.65 0.71
C LEU A 177 -14.51 -6.72 0.45
N ASP A 178 -15.78 -6.32 0.52
CA ASP A 178 -16.90 -7.06 -0.07
C ASP A 178 -16.82 -6.85 -1.59
N THR A 179 -16.43 -7.90 -2.32
CA THR A 179 -16.14 -7.79 -3.76
C THR A 179 -17.39 -7.61 -4.61
N GLU A 180 -18.56 -8.05 -4.13
CA GLU A 180 -19.85 -7.83 -4.79
C GLU A 180 -20.32 -6.39 -4.63
N LYS A 181 -20.31 -5.87 -3.37
CA LYS A 181 -20.72 -4.51 -3.04
C LYS A 181 -19.66 -3.46 -3.37
N ARG A 182 -18.40 -3.89 -3.55
CA ARG A 182 -17.24 -3.03 -3.80
C ARG A 182 -17.00 -2.01 -2.68
N GLU A 183 -17.25 -2.41 -1.44
CA GLU A 183 -17.14 -1.60 -0.21
C GLU A 183 -16.39 -2.35 0.89
N TRP A 184 -15.86 -1.62 1.88
CA TRP A 184 -15.30 -2.23 3.08
C TRP A 184 -16.36 -3.02 3.85
N SER A 185 -16.14 -4.31 4.03
CA SER A 185 -16.99 -5.20 4.81
C SER A 185 -16.79 -4.96 6.30
N LYS A 186 -17.83 -4.48 6.98
CA LYS A 186 -17.80 -4.32 8.44
C LYS A 186 -17.52 -5.64 9.16
N GLN A 187 -18.06 -6.75 8.66
CA GLN A 187 -17.85 -8.09 9.21
C GLN A 187 -16.38 -8.47 9.16
N MET A 188 -15.74 -8.37 7.97
CA MET A 188 -14.34 -8.74 7.79
C MET A 188 -13.38 -7.82 8.55
N LEU A 189 -13.68 -6.53 8.65
CA LEU A 189 -12.92 -5.59 9.48
C LEU A 189 -13.00 -5.97 10.97
N SER A 190 -14.21 -6.25 11.47
CA SER A 190 -14.44 -6.66 12.87
C SER A 190 -13.71 -7.96 13.20
N ALA A 191 -13.62 -8.92 12.27
CA ALA A 191 -12.89 -10.17 12.45
C ALA A 191 -11.38 -9.97 12.71
N THR A 192 -10.83 -8.84 12.31
CA THR A 192 -9.44 -8.44 12.57
C THR A 192 -9.31 -7.30 13.59
N HIS A 193 -10.36 -7.04 14.36
CA HIS A 193 -10.43 -5.99 15.39
C HIS A 193 -10.25 -4.57 14.86
N LEU A 194 -10.54 -4.34 13.58
CA LEU A 194 -10.46 -3.04 12.92
C LEU A 194 -11.88 -2.48 12.66
N SER A 195 -11.92 -1.20 12.32
CA SER A 195 -13.12 -0.49 11.91
C SER A 195 -12.94 0.23 10.59
N LYS A 196 -14.04 0.70 9.99
CA LYS A 196 -14.02 1.44 8.72
C LYS A 196 -13.22 2.76 8.82
N ASP A 197 -13.14 3.35 10.01
CA ASP A 197 -12.41 4.61 10.22
C ASP A 197 -10.90 4.45 10.05
N GLN A 198 -10.39 3.24 10.20
CA GLN A 198 -8.97 2.91 9.98
C GLN A 198 -8.64 2.59 8.51
N MET A 199 -9.65 2.52 7.66
CA MET A 199 -9.47 2.22 6.23
C MET A 199 -9.36 3.49 5.39
N PRO A 200 -8.67 3.43 4.24
CA PRO A 200 -8.66 4.53 3.28
C PRO A 200 -10.01 4.68 2.57
N THR A 201 -10.23 5.85 1.98
CA THR A 201 -11.34 6.09 1.06
C THR A 201 -11.15 5.25 -0.21
N LEU A 202 -12.24 4.62 -0.70
CA LEU A 202 -12.21 3.80 -1.92
C LEU A 202 -12.59 4.63 -3.15
N VAL A 203 -11.76 4.48 -4.20
CA VAL A 203 -12.02 5.03 -5.54
C VAL A 203 -11.90 3.93 -6.59
N GLU A 204 -12.29 4.20 -7.83
CA GLU A 204 -11.91 3.33 -8.96
C GLU A 204 -10.46 3.63 -9.37
N GLY A 205 -9.73 2.62 -9.86
CA GLY A 205 -8.33 2.80 -10.28
C GLY A 205 -8.14 3.78 -11.44
N SER A 206 -9.20 4.05 -12.21
CA SER A 206 -9.22 5.03 -13.31
C SER A 206 -9.70 6.43 -12.91
N GLU A 207 -10.14 6.62 -11.67
CA GLU A 207 -10.60 7.92 -11.17
C GLU A 207 -9.43 8.72 -10.56
N PRO A 208 -9.45 10.06 -10.70
CA PRO A 208 -8.53 10.90 -9.97
C PRO A 208 -8.72 10.71 -8.46
N GLY A 209 -7.69 10.23 -7.77
CA GLY A 209 -7.77 9.97 -6.33
C GLY A 209 -7.52 11.21 -5.48
N ALA A 210 -6.48 11.99 -5.83
CA ALA A 210 -6.05 13.14 -5.05
C ALA A 210 -5.28 14.15 -5.91
N GLN A 211 -5.03 15.33 -5.35
CA GLN A 211 -4.14 16.32 -5.94
C GLN A 211 -2.75 16.25 -5.29
N LEU A 212 -1.72 16.41 -6.09
CA LEU A 212 -0.36 16.52 -5.60
C LEU A 212 -0.20 17.79 -4.75
N LEU A 213 0.37 17.65 -3.53
CA LEU A 213 0.59 18.79 -2.64
C LEU A 213 1.57 19.79 -3.23
N SER A 214 2.70 19.35 -3.71
CA SER A 214 3.67 20.14 -4.49
C SER A 214 4.83 19.26 -4.95
N LEU A 215 5.30 19.42 -6.19
CA LEU A 215 6.57 18.83 -6.62
C LEU A 215 7.80 19.49 -5.95
N ILE A 216 7.61 20.63 -5.30
CA ILE A 216 8.69 21.36 -4.62
C ILE A 216 9.03 20.69 -3.30
N HIS A 217 8.05 20.16 -2.57
CA HIS A 217 8.28 19.45 -1.29
C HIS A 217 8.92 18.06 -1.43
N ILE A 218 9.03 17.53 -2.63
CA ILE A 218 9.76 16.27 -2.91
C ILE A 218 11.28 16.54 -3.05
N SER A 219 11.75 17.76 -2.93
CA SER A 219 13.13 18.15 -3.23
C SER A 219 13.75 19.14 -2.22
N GLU A 220 13.15 19.37 -1.07
CA GLU A 220 13.74 20.03 0.10
C GLU A 220 14.08 19.00 1.19
#